data_7b94f7efb786fa039b3535568d8b26b8
#
_entry.id   7b94f7efb786fa039b3535568d8b26b8
#
_cell.length_a   1.000
_cell.length_b   1.000
_cell.length_c   1.000
_cell.angle_alpha   90.00
_cell.angle_beta   90.00
_cell.angle_gamma   90.00
#
_symmetry.space_group_name_H-M   'P 1'
#
loop_
_entity.id
_entity.type
_entity.pdbx_description
1 polymer ?
#
loop_
_entity_poly.entity_id
_entity_poly.type
_entity_poly.pdbx_seq_one_letter_code
_entity_poly.pdbx_strand_id
1 'polypeptide(L)'
;MPANQSNDLDFNESSLSTASLISFLLAVGLGTVGALVLLPNWVPNLAQSLIGPDPKAYWYLSRGAAFVSLGLLWVSMVLGLLITNKIARSWPGAPAAFALHEYVSLLGLAFAIFHALILMGDHYINFKLSEILVPFGTTNYHPIWVGLGQIGLYVWAILSASFYIRQFIGPKTWRFIHFASFFTFLIALFHGLESGTDSPLPWARSVYWFLGGSLIFLILYRIIAGLFPEKKPVPQPRPAAAQPRPAAPQPRPITPQAQPVVAQNNVPTRPAVPQNSAQK
;
A
#
# COMPACT_ATOMS: atom_id res chain seq x y z
N MET A 1 25.93 -3.60 -26.50
CA MET A 1 24.63 -4.28 -26.24
C MET A 1 24.04 -3.62 -25.01
N PRO A 2 22.95 -2.89 -25.08
CA PRO A 2 22.30 -2.38 -23.87
C PRO A 2 21.59 -3.56 -23.19
N ALA A 3 21.87 -3.73 -21.92
CA ALA A 3 21.25 -4.71 -21.06
C ALA A 3 19.74 -4.52 -21.11
N ASN A 4 19.03 -5.62 -21.38
CA ASN A 4 17.60 -5.73 -21.28
C ASN A 4 17.27 -5.50 -19.81
N GLN A 5 16.95 -4.25 -19.45
CA GLN A 5 16.30 -3.96 -18.17
C GLN A 5 14.94 -4.64 -18.24
N SER A 6 14.87 -5.86 -17.70
CA SER A 6 13.63 -6.49 -17.34
C SER A 6 12.89 -5.50 -16.44
N ASN A 7 11.77 -4.99 -16.93
CA ASN A 7 10.76 -4.26 -16.13
C ASN A 7 10.10 -5.24 -15.11
N ASP A 8 10.88 -5.96 -14.37
CA ASP A 8 10.48 -6.55 -13.11
C ASP A 8 10.39 -5.39 -12.15
N LEU A 9 9.19 -4.79 -12.10
CA LEU A 9 8.83 -3.84 -11.08
C LEU A 9 9.28 -4.44 -9.75
N ASP A 10 10.26 -3.80 -9.16
CA ASP A 10 10.83 -4.24 -7.89
C ASP A 10 9.77 -3.96 -6.82
N PHE A 11 8.83 -4.92 -6.65
CA PHE A 11 7.79 -4.90 -5.62
C PHE A 11 8.38 -4.95 -4.21
N ASN A 12 9.68 -4.74 -4.13
CA ASN A 12 10.47 -4.90 -2.91
C ASN A 12 10.62 -3.59 -2.13
N GLU A 13 10.26 -2.45 -2.70
CA GLU A 13 10.33 -1.17 -2.00
C GLU A 13 8.97 -0.82 -1.40
N SER A 14 8.98 -0.51 -0.09
CA SER A 14 7.83 0.11 0.57
C SER A 14 7.79 1.58 0.19
N SER A 15 6.59 2.14 0.01
CA SER A 15 6.43 3.58 -0.23
C SER A 15 6.80 4.41 1.03
N LEU A 16 6.73 3.77 2.21
CA LEU A 16 7.06 4.37 3.50
C LEU A 16 8.27 3.69 4.14
N SER A 17 9.07 4.45 4.89
CA SER A 17 10.12 3.89 5.71
C SER A 17 9.56 3.29 7.00
N THR A 18 10.32 2.38 7.63
CA THR A 18 9.96 1.81 8.96
C THR A 18 9.77 2.93 10.01
N ALA A 19 10.60 3.98 9.95
CA ALA A 19 10.48 5.12 10.85
C ALA A 19 9.17 5.88 10.61
N SER A 20 8.75 6.05 9.34
CA SER A 20 7.47 6.67 9.00
C SER A 20 6.28 5.85 9.49
N LEU A 21 6.35 4.52 9.42
CA LEU A 21 5.32 3.64 9.98
C LEU A 21 5.19 3.82 11.48
N ILE A 22 6.31 3.77 12.21
CA ILE A 22 6.32 3.94 13.67
C ILE A 22 5.77 5.33 14.04
N SER A 23 6.21 6.38 13.35
CA SER A 23 5.73 7.74 13.59
C SER A 23 4.23 7.87 13.33
N PHE A 24 3.73 7.22 12.28
CA PHE A 24 2.29 7.19 11.96
C PHE A 24 1.48 6.51 13.07
N LEU A 25 1.89 5.32 13.53
CA LEU A 25 1.18 4.61 14.60
C LEU A 25 1.21 5.38 15.92
N LEU A 26 2.35 6.00 16.25
CA LEU A 26 2.46 6.87 17.43
C LEU A 26 1.55 8.10 17.30
N ALA A 27 1.52 8.74 16.13
CA ALA A 27 0.65 9.89 15.89
C ALA A 27 -0.83 9.55 16.03
N VAL A 28 -1.27 8.37 15.55
CA VAL A 28 -2.65 7.89 15.72
C VAL A 28 -2.96 7.65 17.19
N GLY A 29 -2.10 6.96 17.92
CA GLY A 29 -2.30 6.68 19.35
C GLY A 29 -2.33 7.98 20.18
N LEU A 30 -1.30 8.82 20.05
CA LEU A 30 -1.21 10.08 20.77
C LEU A 30 -2.31 11.06 20.37
N GLY A 31 -2.66 11.11 19.07
CA GLY A 31 -3.76 11.94 18.58
C GLY A 31 -5.11 11.54 19.16
N THR A 32 -5.37 10.22 19.28
CA THR A 32 -6.60 9.72 19.90
C THR A 32 -6.66 10.05 21.39
N VAL A 33 -5.57 9.79 22.13
CA VAL A 33 -5.50 10.16 23.57
C VAL A 33 -5.61 11.67 23.73
N GLY A 34 -4.94 12.46 22.87
CA GLY A 34 -5.07 13.91 22.86
C GLY A 34 -6.52 14.36 22.61
N ALA A 35 -7.22 13.73 21.67
CA ALA A 35 -8.63 14.02 21.41
C ALA A 35 -9.51 13.77 22.65
N LEU A 36 -9.29 12.65 23.36
CA LEU A 36 -10.04 12.34 24.59
C LEU A 36 -9.88 13.42 25.67
N VAL A 37 -8.69 14.02 25.77
CA VAL A 37 -8.40 15.05 26.78
C VAL A 37 -8.82 16.46 26.33
N LEU A 38 -8.59 16.79 25.06
CA LEU A 38 -8.75 18.14 24.55
C LEU A 38 -10.17 18.47 24.09
N LEU A 39 -10.85 17.52 23.41
CA LEU A 39 -12.19 17.78 22.84
C LEU A 39 -13.21 18.24 23.89
N PRO A 40 -13.30 17.66 25.10
CA PRO A 40 -14.23 18.12 26.11
C PRO A 40 -13.99 19.57 26.58
N ASN A 41 -12.74 20.04 26.52
CA ASN A 41 -12.35 21.36 27.02
C ASN A 41 -12.40 22.45 25.93
N TRP A 42 -12.24 22.09 24.66
CA TRP A 42 -12.10 23.06 23.56
C TRP A 42 -13.42 23.40 22.87
N VAL A 43 -14.40 22.48 22.92
CA VAL A 43 -15.68 22.64 22.23
C VAL A 43 -16.81 22.48 23.26
N PRO A 44 -17.29 23.54 23.91
CA PRO A 44 -18.26 23.42 24.99
C PRO A 44 -19.55 22.70 24.63
N ASN A 45 -20.07 22.93 23.43
CA ASN A 45 -21.28 22.23 22.94
C ASN A 45 -21.01 20.73 22.65
N LEU A 46 -19.79 20.39 22.23
CA LEU A 46 -19.35 19.02 22.08
C LEU A 46 -19.14 18.37 23.45
N ALA A 47 -18.65 19.15 24.43
CA ALA A 47 -18.48 18.67 25.80
C ALA A 47 -19.80 18.19 26.41
N GLN A 48 -20.92 18.90 26.21
CA GLN A 48 -22.24 18.43 26.66
C GLN A 48 -22.63 17.12 25.99
N SER A 49 -22.30 16.94 24.69
CA SER A 49 -22.56 15.70 23.96
C SER A 49 -21.61 14.55 24.36
N LEU A 50 -20.39 14.88 24.84
CA LEU A 50 -19.38 13.90 25.26
C LEU A 50 -19.49 13.52 26.74
N ILE A 51 -19.89 14.47 27.62
CA ILE A 51 -19.85 14.34 29.08
C ILE A 51 -21.25 14.51 29.73
N GLY A 52 -22.27 14.85 28.94
CA GLY A 52 -23.64 15.05 29.42
C GLY A 52 -24.28 13.80 30.02
N PRO A 53 -25.51 13.85 30.53
CA PRO A 53 -26.18 12.73 31.17
C PRO A 53 -26.40 11.50 30.27
N ASP A 54 -26.26 11.68 28.93
CA ASP A 54 -26.27 10.62 27.92
C ASP A 54 -25.03 10.72 27.01
N PRO A 55 -23.81 10.50 27.50
CA PRO A 55 -22.58 10.69 26.72
C PRO A 55 -22.36 9.53 25.75
N LYS A 56 -23.14 9.50 24.66
CA LYS A 56 -23.03 8.45 23.63
C LYS A 56 -22.09 8.82 22.48
N ALA A 57 -21.51 10.05 22.49
CA ALA A 57 -20.69 10.53 21.37
C ALA A 57 -19.44 9.67 21.16
N TYR A 58 -18.75 9.25 22.21
CA TYR A 58 -17.60 8.35 22.12
C TYR A 58 -17.97 6.98 21.54
N TRP A 59 -19.12 6.45 21.96
CA TRP A 59 -19.67 5.21 21.41
C TRP A 59 -19.97 5.35 19.91
N TYR A 60 -20.60 6.44 19.49
CA TYR A 60 -20.87 6.68 18.05
C TYR A 60 -19.60 6.88 17.24
N LEU A 61 -18.59 7.60 17.77
CA LEU A 61 -17.29 7.78 17.13
C LEU A 61 -16.58 6.43 16.95
N SER A 62 -16.58 5.60 18.00
CA SER A 62 -16.01 4.25 17.92
C SER A 62 -16.70 3.40 16.85
N ARG A 63 -18.03 3.38 16.83
CA ARG A 63 -18.82 2.62 15.82
C ARG A 63 -18.55 3.10 14.40
N GLY A 64 -18.58 4.43 14.18
CA GLY A 64 -18.28 5.01 12.87
C GLY A 64 -16.88 4.62 12.39
N ALA A 65 -15.88 4.74 13.28
CA ALA A 65 -14.51 4.34 13.00
C ALA A 65 -14.37 2.84 12.70
N ALA A 66 -15.16 1.99 13.38
CA ALA A 66 -15.18 0.54 13.14
C ALA A 66 -15.65 0.20 11.72
N PHE A 67 -16.74 0.81 11.25
CA PHE A 67 -17.24 0.61 9.88
C PHE A 67 -16.25 1.11 8.83
N VAL A 68 -15.63 2.28 9.06
CA VAL A 68 -14.58 2.81 8.17
C VAL A 68 -13.40 1.86 8.12
N SER A 69 -12.93 1.39 9.29
CA SER A 69 -11.83 0.44 9.39
C SER A 69 -12.11 -0.87 8.65
N LEU A 70 -13.29 -1.47 8.88
CA LEU A 70 -13.71 -2.71 8.22
C LEU A 70 -13.81 -2.52 6.69
N GLY A 71 -14.36 -1.40 6.23
CA GLY A 71 -14.42 -1.05 4.82
C GLY A 71 -13.04 -0.90 4.18
N LEU A 72 -12.11 -0.23 4.85
CA LEU A 72 -10.73 -0.09 4.38
C LEU A 72 -9.98 -1.43 4.38
N LEU A 73 -10.19 -2.28 5.40
CA LEU A 73 -9.64 -3.63 5.42
C LEU A 73 -10.16 -4.44 4.24
N TRP A 74 -11.45 -4.35 3.93
CA TRP A 74 -12.05 -4.99 2.76
C TRP A 74 -11.44 -4.49 1.45
N VAL A 75 -11.30 -3.15 1.26
CA VAL A 75 -10.64 -2.58 0.08
C VAL A 75 -9.20 -3.10 -0.03
N SER A 76 -8.47 -3.16 1.08
CA SER A 76 -7.12 -3.73 1.11
C SER A 76 -7.11 -5.19 0.64
N MET A 77 -8.03 -6.02 1.13
CA MET A 77 -8.16 -7.43 0.73
C MET A 77 -8.48 -7.58 -0.77
N VAL A 78 -9.41 -6.77 -1.29
CA VAL A 78 -9.75 -6.73 -2.72
C VAL A 78 -8.53 -6.36 -3.55
N LEU A 79 -7.82 -5.29 -3.20
CA LEU A 79 -6.59 -4.86 -3.89
C LEU A 79 -5.52 -5.96 -3.86
N GLY A 80 -5.30 -6.61 -2.71
CA GLY A 80 -4.38 -7.73 -2.58
C GLY A 80 -4.71 -8.90 -3.50
N LEU A 81 -6.00 -9.22 -3.66
CA LEU A 81 -6.46 -10.24 -4.60
C LEU A 81 -6.28 -9.81 -6.07
N LEU A 82 -6.59 -8.54 -6.40
CA LEU A 82 -6.40 -8.00 -7.75
C LEU A 82 -4.91 -7.97 -8.15
N ILE A 83 -4.02 -7.60 -7.22
CA ILE A 83 -2.56 -7.63 -7.43
C ILE A 83 -2.11 -9.07 -7.71
N THR A 84 -2.53 -10.01 -6.87
CA THR A 84 -2.11 -11.40 -6.97
C THR A 84 -2.65 -12.07 -8.24
N ASN A 85 -3.84 -11.72 -8.69
CA ASN A 85 -4.45 -12.21 -9.93
C ASN A 85 -3.95 -11.46 -11.17
N LYS A 86 -3.00 -10.52 -11.03
CA LYS A 86 -2.46 -9.69 -12.11
C LYS A 86 -3.49 -8.78 -12.81
N ILE A 87 -4.72 -8.72 -12.35
CA ILE A 87 -5.78 -7.85 -12.88
C ILE A 87 -5.38 -6.38 -12.70
N ALA A 88 -4.77 -6.06 -11.58
CA ALA A 88 -4.27 -4.72 -11.28
C ALA A 88 -3.22 -4.20 -12.28
N ARG A 89 -2.65 -5.04 -13.15
CA ARG A 89 -1.75 -4.59 -14.22
C ARG A 89 -2.46 -3.79 -15.30
N SER A 90 -3.74 -4.07 -15.55
CA SER A 90 -4.55 -3.38 -16.54
C SER A 90 -5.08 -2.05 -15.99
N TRP A 91 -5.51 -2.04 -14.75
CA TRP A 91 -6.04 -0.85 -14.07
C TRP A 91 -5.99 -1.08 -12.54
N PRO A 92 -5.50 -0.12 -11.76
CA PRO A 92 -4.90 1.20 -12.09
C PRO A 92 -3.41 1.14 -12.50
N GLY A 93 -2.87 -0.05 -12.71
CA GLY A 93 -1.45 -0.34 -12.88
C GLY A 93 -0.84 -0.91 -11.60
N ALA A 94 0.14 -1.82 -11.74
CA ALA A 94 0.69 -2.56 -10.61
C ALA A 94 1.32 -1.66 -9.53
N PRO A 95 2.12 -0.62 -9.84
CA PRO A 95 2.69 0.26 -8.82
C PRO A 95 1.62 1.03 -8.05
N ALA A 96 0.62 1.57 -8.73
CA ALA A 96 -0.46 2.32 -8.11
C ALA A 96 -1.33 1.43 -7.20
N ALA A 97 -1.63 0.20 -7.65
CA ALA A 97 -2.39 -0.77 -6.85
C ALA A 97 -1.63 -1.16 -5.57
N PHE A 98 -0.29 -1.30 -5.66
CA PHE A 98 0.55 -1.63 -4.52
C PHE A 98 0.59 -0.48 -3.49
N ALA A 99 0.85 0.75 -3.95
CA ALA A 99 0.84 1.94 -3.09
C ALA A 99 -0.53 2.15 -2.43
N LEU A 100 -1.62 1.95 -3.19
CA LEU A 100 -2.98 2.08 -2.66
C LEU A 100 -3.28 0.98 -1.62
N HIS A 101 -2.86 -0.28 -1.88
CA HIS A 101 -3.01 -1.38 -0.93
C HIS A 101 -2.27 -1.08 0.39
N GLU A 102 -1.03 -0.58 0.33
CA GLU A 102 -0.28 -0.17 1.51
C GLU A 102 -0.99 0.95 2.26
N TYR A 103 -1.38 2.02 1.54
CA TYR A 103 -2.03 3.18 2.13
C TYR A 103 -3.36 2.83 2.82
N VAL A 104 -4.26 2.10 2.15
CA VAL A 104 -5.57 1.75 2.73
C VAL A 104 -5.44 0.76 3.89
N SER A 105 -4.40 -0.11 3.86
CA SER A 105 -4.13 -1.03 4.97
C SER A 105 -3.71 -0.25 6.23
N LEU A 106 -2.82 0.72 6.09
CA LEU A 106 -2.36 1.55 7.21
C LEU A 106 -3.47 2.48 7.71
N LEU A 107 -4.21 3.10 6.80
CA LEU A 107 -5.34 3.95 7.17
C LEU A 107 -6.42 3.15 7.91
N GLY A 108 -6.74 1.94 7.44
CA GLY A 108 -7.67 1.04 8.11
C GLY A 108 -7.21 0.65 9.51
N LEU A 109 -5.91 0.34 9.66
CA LEU A 109 -5.30 0.07 10.97
C LEU A 109 -5.38 1.28 11.90
N ALA A 110 -5.17 2.50 11.37
CA ALA A 110 -5.33 3.74 12.14
C ALA A 110 -6.75 3.89 12.68
N PHE A 111 -7.76 3.66 11.86
CA PHE A 111 -9.16 3.69 12.29
C PHE A 111 -9.48 2.57 13.28
N ALA A 112 -8.86 1.38 13.17
CA ALA A 112 -9.02 0.31 14.14
C ALA A 112 -8.44 0.67 15.51
N ILE A 113 -7.25 1.28 15.54
CA ILE A 113 -6.62 1.80 16.77
C ILE A 113 -7.50 2.90 17.37
N PHE A 114 -7.95 3.85 16.57
CA PHE A 114 -8.84 4.92 17.03
C PHE A 114 -10.14 4.34 17.58
N HIS A 115 -10.78 3.39 16.88
CA HIS A 115 -11.98 2.68 17.34
C HIS A 115 -11.80 2.10 18.74
N ALA A 116 -10.69 1.42 18.97
CA ALA A 116 -10.42 0.79 20.25
C ALA A 116 -10.16 1.82 21.37
N LEU A 117 -9.29 2.80 21.11
CA LEU A 117 -8.84 3.76 22.12
C LEU A 117 -9.90 4.79 22.47
N ILE A 118 -10.74 5.23 21.53
CA ILE A 118 -11.77 6.24 21.77
C ILE A 118 -12.84 5.75 22.77
N LEU A 119 -12.99 4.43 22.93
CA LEU A 119 -13.88 3.83 23.92
C LEU A 119 -13.51 4.14 25.38
N MET A 120 -12.27 4.58 25.64
CA MET A 120 -11.88 5.04 26.99
C MET A 120 -12.66 6.29 27.43
N GLY A 121 -13.20 7.05 26.48
CA GLY A 121 -14.07 8.20 26.79
C GLY A 121 -15.53 7.80 27.06
N ASP A 122 -15.92 6.57 26.76
CA ASP A 122 -17.28 6.10 26.97
C ASP A 122 -17.55 5.77 28.43
N HIS A 123 -18.49 6.47 29.05
CA HIS A 123 -18.86 6.26 30.46
C HIS A 123 -19.96 5.20 30.67
N TYR A 124 -20.57 4.72 29.61
CA TYR A 124 -21.64 3.72 29.70
C TYR A 124 -21.08 2.33 30.00
N ILE A 125 -20.11 1.86 29.21
CA ILE A 125 -19.43 0.59 29.44
C ILE A 125 -18.19 0.78 30.31
N ASN A 126 -17.58 1.98 30.26
CA ASN A 126 -16.42 2.40 31.08
C ASN A 126 -15.20 1.49 30.90
N PHE A 127 -14.80 1.28 29.63
CA PHE A 127 -13.61 0.48 29.31
C PHE A 127 -12.33 1.10 29.90
N LYS A 128 -11.56 0.28 30.59
CA LYS A 128 -10.21 0.64 31.06
C LYS A 128 -9.18 0.34 29.98
N LEU A 129 -8.06 1.05 30.01
CA LEU A 129 -6.97 0.80 29.06
C LEU A 129 -6.49 -0.66 29.08
N SER A 130 -6.44 -1.28 30.28
CA SER A 130 -6.10 -2.70 30.41
C SER A 130 -7.09 -3.63 29.70
N GLU A 131 -8.39 -3.29 29.74
CA GLU A 131 -9.44 -4.08 29.06
C GLU A 131 -9.41 -3.91 27.56
N ILE A 132 -8.88 -2.78 27.05
CA ILE A 132 -8.67 -2.55 25.62
C ILE A 132 -7.41 -3.25 25.14
N LEU A 133 -6.33 -3.28 25.93
CA LEU A 133 -5.05 -3.85 25.53
C LEU A 133 -4.93 -5.35 25.79
N VAL A 134 -5.61 -5.89 26.82
CA VAL A 134 -5.49 -7.30 27.16
C VAL A 134 -6.64 -8.09 26.51
N PRO A 135 -6.36 -9.01 25.58
CA PRO A 135 -7.40 -9.84 24.98
C PRO A 135 -8.21 -10.59 26.04
N PHE A 136 -9.53 -10.54 25.88
CA PHE A 136 -10.49 -11.13 26.81
C PHE A 136 -10.47 -10.50 28.22
N GLY A 137 -9.85 -9.34 28.39
CA GLY A 137 -9.76 -8.64 29.68
C GLY A 137 -11.08 -8.02 30.14
N THR A 138 -12.01 -7.73 29.24
CA THR A 138 -13.34 -7.23 29.60
C THR A 138 -14.28 -8.37 29.98
N THR A 139 -15.11 -8.13 30.99
CA THR A 139 -16.19 -9.07 31.42
C THR A 139 -17.57 -8.48 31.16
N ASN A 140 -17.66 -7.18 30.90
CA ASN A 140 -18.91 -6.43 30.88
C ASN A 140 -19.62 -6.39 29.54
N TYR A 141 -18.87 -6.53 28.44
CA TYR A 141 -19.42 -6.38 27.09
C TYR A 141 -18.82 -7.40 26.13
N HIS A 142 -19.62 -8.35 25.68
CA HIS A 142 -19.27 -9.39 24.68
C HIS A 142 -17.82 -9.91 24.80
N PRO A 143 -17.38 -10.49 25.92
CA PRO A 143 -15.97 -10.76 26.23
C PRO A 143 -15.22 -11.53 25.13
N ILE A 144 -15.87 -12.56 24.57
CA ILE A 144 -15.28 -13.40 23.53
C ILE A 144 -15.07 -12.60 22.25
N TRP A 145 -16.08 -11.89 21.79
CA TRP A 145 -16.04 -11.18 20.52
C TRP A 145 -15.14 -9.95 20.59
N VAL A 146 -15.16 -9.22 21.71
CA VAL A 146 -14.22 -8.11 21.95
C VAL A 146 -12.78 -8.64 22.00
N GLY A 147 -12.54 -9.74 22.73
CA GLY A 147 -11.21 -10.36 22.79
C GLY A 147 -10.69 -10.82 21.43
N LEU A 148 -11.57 -11.40 20.59
CA LEU A 148 -11.22 -11.73 19.20
C LEU A 148 -10.90 -10.47 18.39
N GLY A 149 -11.66 -9.39 18.52
CA GLY A 149 -11.37 -8.12 17.87
C GLY A 149 -9.99 -7.58 18.23
N GLN A 150 -9.60 -7.68 19.51
CA GLN A 150 -8.26 -7.30 19.99
C GLN A 150 -7.16 -8.16 19.36
N ILE A 151 -7.35 -9.48 19.29
CA ILE A 151 -6.43 -10.39 18.59
C ILE A 151 -6.33 -9.98 17.11
N GLY A 152 -7.47 -9.70 16.48
CA GLY A 152 -7.50 -9.23 15.07
C GLY A 152 -6.69 -7.96 14.87
N LEU A 153 -6.81 -6.98 15.78
CA LEU A 153 -6.03 -5.73 15.75
C LEU A 153 -4.53 -6.00 15.86
N TYR A 154 -4.10 -6.86 16.78
CA TYR A 154 -2.69 -7.20 16.95
C TYR A 154 -2.13 -7.95 15.73
N VAL A 155 -2.88 -8.92 15.21
CA VAL A 155 -2.47 -9.62 13.99
C VAL A 155 -2.36 -8.64 12.83
N TRP A 156 -3.31 -7.72 12.66
CA TRP A 156 -3.24 -6.69 11.61
C TRP A 156 -2.00 -5.79 11.76
N ALA A 157 -1.71 -5.32 12.97
CA ALA A 157 -0.52 -4.52 13.25
C ALA A 157 0.77 -5.30 12.90
N ILE A 158 0.87 -6.58 13.28
CA ILE A 158 1.99 -7.45 12.96
C ILE A 158 2.11 -7.66 11.45
N LEU A 159 1.00 -7.90 10.75
CA LEU A 159 0.99 -8.05 9.30
C LEU A 159 1.49 -6.79 8.59
N SER A 160 1.02 -5.62 9.02
CA SER A 160 1.47 -4.33 8.49
C SER A 160 2.96 -4.12 8.76
N ALA A 161 3.43 -4.38 9.98
CA ALA A 161 4.84 -4.26 10.34
C ALA A 161 5.72 -5.28 9.59
N SER A 162 5.23 -6.51 9.36
CA SER A 162 5.97 -7.58 8.69
C SER A 162 6.39 -7.21 7.27
N PHE A 163 5.64 -6.33 6.60
CA PHE A 163 5.98 -5.82 5.28
C PHE A 163 7.31 -5.07 5.27
N TYR A 164 7.60 -4.30 6.31
CA TYR A 164 8.82 -3.50 6.43
C TYR A 164 10.06 -4.31 6.82
N ILE A 165 9.84 -5.47 7.46
CA ILE A 165 10.92 -6.38 7.84
C ILE A 165 11.06 -7.59 6.90
N ARG A 166 10.29 -7.65 5.81
CA ARG A 166 10.27 -8.80 4.88
C ARG A 166 11.62 -9.15 4.28
N GLN A 167 12.52 -8.16 4.11
CA GLN A 167 13.89 -8.40 3.65
C GLN A 167 14.68 -9.32 4.58
N PHE A 168 14.39 -9.30 5.89
CA PHE A 168 15.06 -10.13 6.90
C PHE A 168 14.42 -11.51 7.02
N ILE A 169 13.10 -11.61 6.88
CA ILE A 169 12.37 -12.89 7.03
C ILE A 169 12.24 -13.67 5.72
N GLY A 170 12.54 -13.03 4.61
CA GLY A 170 12.47 -13.61 3.28
C GLY A 170 11.07 -13.68 2.66
N PRO A 171 10.97 -13.69 1.32
CA PRO A 171 9.69 -13.54 0.62
C PRO A 171 8.73 -14.72 0.77
N LYS A 172 9.24 -15.93 1.01
CA LYS A 172 8.40 -17.13 1.22
C LYS A 172 7.71 -17.08 2.58
N THR A 173 8.48 -16.80 3.64
CA THR A 173 8.00 -16.69 5.01
C THR A 173 7.02 -15.52 5.13
N TRP A 174 7.38 -14.37 4.54
CA TRP A 174 6.49 -13.22 4.54
C TRP A 174 5.13 -13.51 3.88
N ARG A 175 5.10 -14.17 2.73
CA ARG A 175 3.84 -14.55 2.06
C ARG A 175 2.99 -15.48 2.92
N PHE A 176 3.62 -16.42 3.63
CA PHE A 176 2.90 -17.30 4.55
C PHE A 176 2.28 -16.51 5.71
N ILE A 177 3.05 -15.62 6.35
CA ILE A 177 2.54 -14.74 7.41
C ILE A 177 1.41 -13.86 6.86
N HIS A 178 1.61 -13.27 5.69
CA HIS A 178 0.62 -12.37 5.06
C HIS A 178 -0.72 -13.08 4.77
N PHE A 179 -0.71 -14.39 4.58
CA PHE A 179 -1.94 -15.17 4.42
C PHE A 179 -2.88 -15.06 5.64
N ALA A 180 -2.35 -14.76 6.83
CA ALA A 180 -3.16 -14.51 8.02
C ALA A 180 -4.08 -13.29 7.89
N SER A 181 -3.91 -12.45 6.87
CA SER A 181 -4.83 -11.34 6.55
C SER A 181 -6.28 -11.81 6.33
N PHE A 182 -6.47 -13.01 5.79
CA PHE A 182 -7.82 -13.59 5.63
C PHE A 182 -8.47 -13.86 6.98
N PHE A 183 -7.71 -14.39 7.94
CA PHE A 183 -8.20 -14.59 9.32
C PHE A 183 -8.49 -13.26 10.01
N THR A 184 -7.62 -12.26 9.81
CA THR A 184 -7.82 -10.91 10.34
C THR A 184 -9.15 -10.33 9.86
N PHE A 185 -9.44 -10.45 8.56
CA PHE A 185 -10.72 -9.98 8.00
C PHE A 185 -11.91 -10.74 8.60
N LEU A 186 -11.86 -12.07 8.69
CA LEU A 186 -12.93 -12.88 9.26
C LEU A 186 -13.17 -12.51 10.73
N ILE A 187 -12.11 -12.38 11.52
CA ILE A 187 -12.21 -11.98 12.93
C ILE A 187 -12.84 -10.59 13.03
N ALA A 188 -12.39 -9.61 12.23
CA ALA A 188 -12.96 -8.27 12.23
C ALA A 188 -14.44 -8.26 11.83
N LEU A 189 -14.82 -9.06 10.84
CA LEU A 189 -16.20 -9.19 10.38
C LEU A 189 -17.09 -9.77 11.48
N PHE A 190 -16.70 -10.89 12.11
CA PHE A 190 -17.47 -11.51 13.16
C PHE A 190 -17.48 -10.69 14.45
N HIS A 191 -16.35 -10.04 14.80
CA HIS A 191 -16.31 -9.09 15.90
C HIS A 191 -17.34 -7.96 15.68
N GLY A 192 -17.37 -7.36 14.50
CA GLY A 192 -18.34 -6.32 14.19
C GLY A 192 -19.79 -6.82 14.19
N LEU A 193 -20.03 -8.03 13.68
CA LEU A 193 -21.34 -8.64 13.62
C LEU A 193 -21.90 -8.95 15.01
N GLU A 194 -21.08 -9.49 15.93
CA GLU A 194 -21.51 -9.99 17.21
C GLU A 194 -21.39 -8.95 18.35
N SER A 195 -20.47 -7.99 18.23
CA SER A 195 -20.30 -6.92 19.22
C SER A 195 -20.92 -5.59 18.77
N GLY A 196 -21.30 -5.47 17.51
CA GLY A 196 -21.85 -4.23 16.96
C GLY A 196 -23.32 -4.03 17.36
N THR A 197 -23.63 -2.93 18.02
CA THR A 197 -25.02 -2.57 18.40
C THR A 197 -25.90 -2.26 17.17
N ASP A 198 -25.29 -1.98 16.00
CA ASP A 198 -26.00 -1.76 14.74
C ASP A 198 -26.30 -3.05 13.96
N SER A 199 -25.67 -4.16 14.33
CA SER A 199 -25.78 -5.44 13.59
C SER A 199 -27.21 -5.92 13.36
N PRO A 200 -28.18 -5.68 14.26
CA PRO A 200 -29.59 -6.02 14.01
C PRO A 200 -30.24 -5.17 12.91
N LEU A 201 -29.67 -3.98 12.57
CA LEU A 201 -30.26 -3.06 11.62
C LEU A 201 -30.05 -3.55 10.17
N PRO A 202 -31.08 -3.42 9.29
CA PRO A 202 -31.01 -3.93 7.91
C PRO A 202 -29.81 -3.38 7.12
N TRP A 203 -29.49 -2.09 7.25
CA TRP A 203 -28.38 -1.47 6.56
C TRP A 203 -27.02 -2.06 6.98
N ALA A 204 -26.81 -2.28 8.29
CA ALA A 204 -25.57 -2.84 8.78
C ALA A 204 -25.40 -4.30 8.31
N ARG A 205 -26.47 -5.10 8.39
CA ARG A 205 -26.49 -6.46 7.83
C ARG A 205 -26.13 -6.47 6.35
N SER A 206 -26.69 -5.56 5.56
CA SER A 206 -26.38 -5.44 4.13
C SER A 206 -24.89 -5.14 3.90
N VAL A 207 -24.28 -4.28 4.72
CA VAL A 207 -22.84 -4.01 4.66
C VAL A 207 -22.05 -5.28 4.95
N TYR A 208 -22.33 -5.98 6.04
CA TYR A 208 -21.60 -7.21 6.40
C TYR A 208 -21.73 -8.30 5.34
N TRP A 209 -22.95 -8.52 4.80
CA TRP A 209 -23.17 -9.47 3.72
C TRP A 209 -22.44 -9.09 2.43
N PHE A 210 -22.44 -7.80 2.08
CA PHE A 210 -21.72 -7.32 0.92
C PHE A 210 -20.20 -7.52 1.07
N LEU A 211 -19.62 -7.10 2.19
CA LEU A 211 -18.18 -7.20 2.44
C LEU A 211 -17.75 -8.67 2.50
N GLY A 212 -18.45 -9.50 3.25
CA GLY A 212 -18.13 -10.94 3.36
C GLY A 212 -18.39 -11.70 2.08
N GLY A 213 -19.57 -11.52 1.47
CA GLY A 213 -19.98 -12.25 0.26
C GLY A 213 -19.11 -11.91 -0.95
N SER A 214 -18.79 -10.63 -1.17
CA SER A 214 -17.91 -10.23 -2.27
C SER A 214 -16.49 -10.76 -2.10
N LEU A 215 -15.95 -10.81 -0.89
CA LEU A 215 -14.65 -11.39 -0.64
C LEU A 215 -14.63 -12.90 -0.89
N ILE A 216 -15.65 -13.63 -0.41
CA ILE A 216 -15.81 -15.06 -0.70
C ILE A 216 -15.86 -15.29 -2.20
N PHE A 217 -16.63 -14.50 -2.94
CA PHE A 217 -16.69 -14.57 -4.40
C PHE A 217 -15.30 -14.41 -5.05
N LEU A 218 -14.55 -13.39 -4.64
CA LEU A 218 -13.19 -13.15 -5.17
C LEU A 218 -12.21 -14.28 -4.83
N ILE A 219 -12.32 -14.86 -3.64
CA ILE A 219 -11.49 -16.01 -3.24
C ILE A 219 -11.84 -17.23 -4.09
N LEU A 220 -13.13 -17.53 -4.27
CA LEU A 220 -13.58 -18.64 -5.12
C LEU A 220 -13.15 -18.44 -6.57
N TYR A 221 -13.32 -17.23 -7.11
CA TYR A 221 -12.83 -16.87 -8.44
C TYR A 221 -11.33 -17.16 -8.58
N ARG A 222 -10.52 -16.74 -7.58
CA ARG A 222 -9.09 -17.00 -7.58
C ARG A 222 -8.76 -18.50 -7.59
N ILE A 223 -9.46 -19.29 -6.76
CA ILE A 223 -9.27 -20.75 -6.69
C ILE A 223 -9.61 -21.38 -8.05
N ILE A 224 -10.75 -21.03 -8.62
CA ILE A 224 -11.19 -21.56 -9.91
C ILE A 224 -10.22 -21.17 -11.03
N ALA A 225 -9.83 -19.89 -11.11
CA ALA A 225 -8.86 -19.41 -12.10
C ALA A 225 -7.48 -20.11 -11.95
N GLY A 226 -7.10 -20.50 -10.74
CA GLY A 226 -5.88 -21.28 -10.48
C GLY A 226 -5.99 -22.74 -10.91
N LEU A 227 -7.19 -23.34 -10.86
CA LEU A 227 -7.44 -24.71 -11.31
C LEU A 227 -7.48 -24.85 -12.84
N PHE A 228 -7.86 -23.75 -13.53
CA PHE A 228 -7.93 -23.71 -15.01
C PHE A 228 -6.97 -22.63 -15.56
N PRO A 229 -5.65 -22.84 -15.48
CA PRO A 229 -4.71 -21.87 -15.99
C PRO A 229 -4.86 -21.73 -17.51
N GLU A 230 -5.02 -20.47 -17.97
CA GLU A 230 -4.96 -20.20 -19.41
C GLU A 230 -3.66 -20.71 -20.00
N LYS A 231 -3.75 -21.50 -21.09
CA LYS A 231 -2.57 -21.93 -21.84
C LYS A 231 -1.86 -20.68 -22.32
N LYS A 232 -0.65 -20.46 -21.82
CA LYS A 232 0.21 -19.39 -22.35
C LYS A 232 0.32 -19.56 -23.84
N PRO A 233 0.11 -18.50 -24.67
CA PRO A 233 0.38 -18.57 -26.08
C PRO A 233 1.81 -19.11 -26.27
N VAL A 234 1.96 -20.14 -27.07
CA VAL A 234 3.29 -20.67 -27.45
C VAL A 234 4.04 -19.48 -28.05
N PRO A 235 5.23 -19.12 -27.56
CA PRO A 235 6.00 -18.05 -28.14
C PRO A 235 6.19 -18.39 -29.63
N GLN A 236 5.61 -17.58 -30.52
CA GLN A 236 5.89 -17.73 -31.94
C GLN A 236 7.41 -17.57 -32.14
N PRO A 237 8.04 -18.47 -32.88
CA PRO A 237 9.45 -18.32 -33.19
C PRO A 237 9.64 -16.90 -33.75
N ARG A 238 10.49 -16.13 -33.10
CA ARG A 238 10.87 -14.82 -33.65
C ARG A 238 11.29 -15.08 -35.11
N PRO A 239 10.73 -14.35 -36.10
CA PRO A 239 11.26 -14.41 -37.45
C PRO A 239 12.77 -14.30 -37.35
N ALA A 240 13.49 -15.28 -37.91
CA ALA A 240 14.95 -15.24 -37.92
C ALA A 240 15.35 -13.83 -38.36
N ALA A 241 16.11 -13.16 -37.51
CA ALA A 241 16.63 -11.83 -37.85
C ALA A 241 17.20 -11.93 -39.23
N ALA A 242 16.64 -11.17 -40.18
CA ALA A 242 17.12 -11.18 -41.57
C ALA A 242 18.64 -11.07 -41.49
N GLN A 243 19.32 -12.08 -42.03
CA GLN A 243 20.77 -12.06 -42.06
C GLN A 243 21.21 -10.70 -42.65
N PRO A 244 22.17 -10.02 -42.05
CA PRO A 244 22.65 -8.78 -42.59
C PRO A 244 22.99 -9.01 -44.08
N ARG A 245 22.30 -8.29 -44.95
CA ARG A 245 22.58 -8.34 -46.39
C ARG A 245 24.10 -8.18 -46.55
N PRO A 246 24.77 -9.07 -47.31
CA PRO A 246 26.20 -8.90 -47.54
C PRO A 246 26.48 -7.45 -47.97
N ALA A 247 27.40 -6.81 -47.27
CA ALA A 247 27.76 -5.44 -47.58
C ALA A 247 28.16 -5.36 -49.09
N ALA A 248 27.53 -4.44 -49.80
CA ALA A 248 27.91 -4.18 -51.19
C ALA A 248 29.43 -3.94 -51.26
N PRO A 249 30.12 -4.46 -52.30
CA PRO A 249 31.57 -4.28 -52.41
C PRO A 249 31.92 -2.79 -52.31
N GLN A 250 32.73 -2.46 -51.33
CA GLN A 250 33.21 -1.07 -51.21
C GLN A 250 34.00 -0.69 -52.49
N PRO A 251 33.77 0.49 -53.07
CA PRO A 251 34.58 0.99 -54.18
C PRO A 251 36.05 0.99 -53.75
N ARG A 252 36.90 0.42 -54.57
CA ARG A 252 38.35 0.44 -54.35
C ARG A 252 38.84 1.89 -54.23
N PRO A 253 39.74 2.19 -53.31
CA PRO A 253 40.34 3.53 -53.22
C PRO A 253 40.99 3.89 -54.54
N ILE A 254 40.59 4.99 -55.13
CA ILE A 254 41.22 5.56 -56.30
C ILE A 254 42.58 6.09 -55.82
N THR A 255 43.65 5.49 -56.26
CA THR A 255 45.03 5.99 -56.09
C THR A 255 45.14 7.39 -56.69
N PRO A 256 45.53 8.42 -55.93
CA PRO A 256 45.73 9.74 -56.51
C PRO A 256 46.89 9.71 -57.53
N GLN A 257 46.61 10.08 -58.79
CA GLN A 257 47.65 10.32 -59.74
C GLN A 257 48.50 11.52 -59.30
N ALA A 258 49.82 11.31 -59.28
CA ALA A 258 50.78 12.36 -58.99
C ALA A 258 50.63 13.55 -59.95
N GLN A 259 50.30 14.71 -59.42
CA GLN A 259 50.34 15.98 -60.18
C GLN A 259 51.81 16.47 -60.35
N PRO A 260 52.14 17.03 -61.44
CA PRO A 260 53.52 17.59 -61.71
C PRO A 260 53.76 18.82 -60.79
N VAL A 261 54.92 18.85 -60.21
CA VAL A 261 55.41 19.90 -59.32
C VAL A 261 55.68 21.16 -60.20
N VAL A 262 54.86 22.20 -59.96
CA VAL A 262 55.19 23.56 -60.54
C VAL A 262 55.93 24.33 -59.43
N ALA A 263 57.14 24.75 -59.77
CA ALA A 263 57.98 25.57 -58.90
C ALA A 263 57.32 26.92 -58.60
N GLN A 264 57.12 27.24 -57.35
CA GLN A 264 56.66 28.55 -56.89
C GLN A 264 57.84 29.39 -56.37
N ASN A 265 57.93 30.56 -56.92
CA ASN A 265 58.85 31.63 -56.57
C ASN A 265 58.56 32.20 -55.15
N ASN A 266 59.63 32.46 -54.44
CA ASN A 266 59.66 33.13 -53.13
C ASN A 266 59.15 34.59 -53.24
N VAL A 267 58.19 34.93 -52.35
CA VAL A 267 57.83 36.30 -51.97
C VAL A 267 57.94 36.46 -50.47
N PRO A 268 58.63 37.50 -49.96
CA PRO A 268 58.89 37.60 -48.49
C PRO A 268 57.67 38.14 -47.73
N THR A 269 57.46 37.57 -46.57
CA THR A 269 56.41 37.95 -45.64
C THR A 269 56.83 39.10 -44.75
N ARG A 270 55.90 40.03 -44.55
CA ARG A 270 55.98 41.22 -43.66
C ARG A 270 55.40 40.81 -42.25
N PRO A 271 55.95 41.32 -41.13
CA PRO A 271 55.55 40.89 -39.79
C PRO A 271 54.22 41.53 -39.32
N ALA A 272 53.46 40.76 -38.54
CA ALA A 272 52.19 41.16 -37.93
C ALA A 272 52.44 41.91 -36.63
N VAL A 273 51.67 42.94 -36.39
CA VAL A 273 51.55 43.77 -35.15
C VAL A 273 50.60 43.14 -34.18
N PRO A 274 50.90 43.14 -32.89
CA PRO A 274 49.97 42.61 -31.86
C PRO A 274 48.89 43.63 -31.47
N GLN A 275 47.68 43.24 -31.42
CA GLN A 275 46.61 44.01 -30.75
C GLN A 275 46.29 43.43 -29.37
N ASN A 276 46.41 44.33 -28.45
CA ASN A 276 46.21 44.24 -27.04
C ASN A 276 44.75 44.63 -26.68
N SER A 277 44.38 44.25 -25.49
CA SER A 277 43.35 44.85 -24.63
C SER A 277 41.98 44.26 -24.71
N ALA A 278 41.51 43.80 -23.61
CA ALA A 278 41.10 44.42 -22.35
C ALA A 278 39.59 44.75 -22.30
N GLN A 279 38.99 44.20 -21.22
CA GLN A 279 37.90 44.77 -20.44
C GLN A 279 36.51 44.87 -21.12
N LYS A 280 35.50 44.29 -20.53
CA LYS A 280 34.93 44.42 -19.21
C LYS A 280 34.03 43.25 -18.87
#